data_f3010fb57969f191dbbe8d14bac8992c
#
_entry.id   f3010fb57969f191dbbe8d14bac8992c
#
_cell.length_a   1.000
_cell.length_b   1.000
_cell.length_c   1.000
_cell.angle_alpha   90.00
_cell.angle_beta   90.00
_cell.angle_gamma   90.00
#
_symmetry.space_group_name_H-M   'P 1'
#
loop_
_entity.id
_entity.type
_entity.pdbx_description
1 polymer ?
#
loop_
_entity_poly.entity_id
_entity_poly.type
_entity_poly.pdbx_seq_one_letter_code
_entity_poly.pdbx_strand_id
1 'polypeptide(L)'
;MKFSEYDPGEFYDELYEGKGQPRPGSTLLLRKFASLPEGELKKRQEAAERVILNMGMTFGIHGRDDGHEQIFPFDIVPRVVVASDWDRIESGLQQRMRALNLFIDDVYHDQKILKNGVIPSELIYSGKGFLQPCMGLNPPRGIWCHVAGID
;
A
#
# COMPACT_ATOMS: atom_id res chain seq x y z
N MET A 1 -22.56 14.19 -13.38
CA MET A 1 -22.50 14.20 -11.89
C MET A 1 -22.09 15.59 -11.45
N LYS A 2 -22.89 16.26 -10.58
CA LYS A 2 -22.56 17.63 -10.13
C LYS A 2 -21.71 17.55 -8.86
N PHE A 3 -20.41 17.44 -9.01
CA PHE A 3 -19.47 17.41 -7.89
C PHE A 3 -19.44 18.71 -7.07
N SER A 4 -19.96 19.82 -7.63
CA SER A 4 -20.03 21.10 -6.93
C SER A 4 -20.97 21.14 -5.73
N GLU A 5 -21.87 20.18 -5.61
CA GLU A 5 -22.81 20.05 -4.49
C GLU A 5 -22.39 19.01 -3.46
N TYR A 6 -21.30 18.29 -3.75
CA TYR A 6 -20.77 17.28 -2.84
C TYR A 6 -20.22 17.93 -1.55
N ASP A 7 -20.59 17.36 -0.42
CA ASP A 7 -20.19 17.82 0.90
C ASP A 7 -19.66 16.61 1.70
N PRO A 8 -18.37 16.57 2.02
CA PRO A 8 -17.81 15.51 2.85
C PRO A 8 -18.23 15.56 4.33
N GLY A 9 -18.90 16.64 4.76
CA GLY A 9 -19.26 16.87 6.15
C GLY A 9 -18.03 17.01 7.04
N GLU A 10 -18.02 16.29 8.17
CA GLU A 10 -16.90 16.27 9.13
C GLU A 10 -15.88 15.18 8.83
N PHE A 11 -16.08 14.37 7.78
CA PHE A 11 -15.18 13.29 7.42
C PHE A 11 -14.01 13.78 6.57
N TYR A 12 -12.87 13.14 6.74
CA TYR A 12 -11.77 13.36 5.82
C TYR A 12 -12.12 12.80 4.44
N ASP A 13 -12.00 13.64 3.42
CA ASP A 13 -12.16 13.26 2.02
C ASP A 13 -10.85 13.53 1.26
N GLU A 14 -10.45 12.61 0.40
CA GLU A 14 -9.18 12.71 -0.34
C GLU A 14 -9.22 13.70 -1.49
N LEU A 15 -10.42 13.98 -2.01
CA LEU A 15 -10.62 14.86 -3.16
C LEU A 15 -11.12 16.25 -2.77
N TYR A 16 -11.78 16.38 -1.63
CA TYR A 16 -12.40 17.63 -1.16
C TYR A 16 -11.92 18.04 0.23
N GLU A 17 -11.74 19.34 0.42
CA GLU A 17 -11.48 19.94 1.74
C GLU A 17 -12.76 20.33 2.47
N GLY A 18 -13.84 20.53 1.71
CA GLY A 18 -15.15 20.90 2.20
C GLY A 18 -16.14 20.96 1.05
N LYS A 19 -17.36 21.41 1.34
CA LYS A 19 -18.44 21.48 0.36
C LYS A 19 -18.04 22.21 -0.92
N GLY A 20 -17.96 21.47 -2.03
CA GLY A 20 -17.61 21.99 -3.33
C GLY A 20 -16.18 22.56 -3.45
N GLN A 21 -15.30 22.31 -2.47
CA GLN A 21 -13.92 22.81 -2.44
C GLN A 21 -12.93 21.68 -2.70
N PRO A 22 -12.45 21.47 -3.94
CA PRO A 22 -11.48 20.44 -4.26
C PRO A 22 -10.15 20.71 -3.57
N ARG A 23 -9.50 19.64 -3.11
CA ARG A 23 -8.09 19.72 -2.70
C ARG A 23 -7.21 20.11 -3.88
N PRO A 24 -6.10 20.83 -3.67
CA PRO A 24 -5.24 21.32 -4.76
C PRO A 24 -4.82 20.21 -5.74
N GLY A 25 -4.47 19.03 -5.24
CA GLY A 25 -4.06 17.89 -6.06
C GLY A 25 -5.18 17.22 -6.85
N SER A 26 -6.44 17.34 -6.44
CA SER A 26 -7.58 16.66 -7.05
C SER A 26 -8.28 17.45 -8.16
N THR A 27 -8.00 18.74 -8.30
CA THR A 27 -8.69 19.65 -9.22
C THR A 27 -8.72 19.16 -10.66
N LEU A 28 -7.60 18.64 -11.16
CA LEU A 28 -7.51 18.13 -12.54
C LEU A 28 -8.36 16.88 -12.74
N LEU A 29 -8.30 15.95 -11.79
CA LEU A 29 -9.09 14.72 -11.79
C LEU A 29 -10.59 15.02 -11.78
N LEU A 30 -11.04 15.88 -10.87
CA LEU A 30 -12.45 16.27 -10.75
C LEU A 30 -12.96 16.99 -11.99
N ARG A 31 -12.13 17.86 -12.60
CA ARG A 31 -12.46 18.50 -13.89
C ARG A 31 -12.64 17.46 -14.99
N LYS A 32 -11.76 16.44 -15.03
CA LYS A 32 -11.89 15.35 -16.00
C LYS A 32 -13.18 14.57 -15.79
N PHE A 33 -13.51 14.21 -14.55
CA PHE A 33 -14.76 13.52 -14.24
C PHE A 33 -16.00 14.35 -14.60
N ALA A 34 -15.98 15.64 -14.31
CA ALA A 34 -17.08 16.55 -14.67
C ALA A 34 -17.29 16.66 -16.18
N SER A 35 -16.26 16.42 -16.99
CA SER A 35 -16.35 16.43 -18.45
C SER A 35 -16.86 15.13 -19.07
N LEU A 36 -17.00 14.06 -18.28
CA LEU A 36 -17.48 12.78 -18.78
C LEU A 36 -19.00 12.82 -18.98
N PRO A 37 -19.53 12.11 -20.00
CA PRO A 37 -20.96 11.91 -20.16
C PRO A 37 -21.58 11.24 -18.93
N GLU A 38 -22.88 11.45 -18.75
CA GLU A 38 -23.61 10.79 -17.68
C GLU A 38 -23.54 9.25 -17.82
N GLY A 39 -23.29 8.59 -16.71
CA GLY A 39 -23.16 7.11 -16.66
C GLY A 39 -21.81 6.56 -17.17
N GLU A 40 -20.92 7.42 -17.73
CA GLU A 40 -19.64 6.93 -18.28
C GLU A 40 -18.72 6.33 -17.21
N LEU A 41 -18.65 6.93 -16.01
CA LEU A 41 -17.87 6.35 -14.90
C LEU A 41 -18.38 4.95 -14.52
N LYS A 42 -19.70 4.77 -14.43
CA LYS A 42 -20.27 3.46 -14.13
C LYS A 42 -19.91 2.42 -15.21
N LYS A 43 -20.01 2.78 -16.48
CA LYS A 43 -19.61 1.90 -17.59
C LYS A 43 -18.15 1.48 -17.53
N ARG A 44 -17.27 2.41 -17.14
CA ARG A 44 -15.84 2.14 -16.99
C ARG A 44 -15.56 1.24 -15.78
N GLN A 45 -16.26 1.46 -14.67
CA GLN A 45 -16.19 0.57 -13.51
C GLN A 45 -16.59 -0.86 -13.88
N GLU A 46 -17.75 -1.04 -14.50
CA GLU A 46 -18.24 -2.35 -14.96
C GLU A 46 -17.29 -3.00 -16.00
N ALA A 47 -16.64 -2.20 -16.85
CA ALA A 47 -15.64 -2.71 -17.79
C ALA A 47 -14.37 -3.18 -17.08
N ALA A 48 -13.89 -2.43 -16.08
CA ALA A 48 -12.74 -2.81 -15.28
C ALA A 48 -13.00 -4.10 -14.49
N GLU A 49 -14.16 -4.22 -13.86
CA GLU A 49 -14.57 -5.42 -13.13
C GLU A 49 -14.61 -6.66 -14.04
N ARG A 50 -15.15 -6.53 -15.27
CA ARG A 50 -15.12 -7.61 -16.26
C ARG A 50 -13.70 -8.01 -16.66
N VAL A 51 -12.80 -7.05 -16.81
CA VAL A 51 -11.39 -7.35 -17.13
C VAL A 51 -10.73 -8.11 -15.98
N ILE A 52 -10.92 -7.66 -14.74
CA ILE A 52 -10.38 -8.31 -13.53
C ILE A 52 -10.90 -9.75 -13.43
N LEU A 53 -12.21 -9.95 -13.62
CA LEU A 53 -12.81 -11.28 -13.63
C LEU A 53 -12.22 -12.18 -14.73
N ASN A 54 -12.11 -11.67 -15.96
CA ASN A 54 -11.55 -12.41 -17.09
C ASN A 54 -10.06 -12.77 -16.90
N MET A 55 -9.33 -11.95 -16.15
CA MET A 55 -7.93 -12.22 -15.80
C MET A 55 -7.79 -13.24 -14.64
N GLY A 56 -8.91 -13.69 -14.06
CA GLY A 56 -8.89 -14.59 -12.91
C GLY A 56 -8.35 -13.95 -11.63
N MET A 57 -8.41 -12.63 -11.54
CA MET A 57 -8.01 -11.90 -10.32
C MET A 57 -9.15 -11.93 -9.30
N THR A 58 -9.33 -13.10 -8.72
CA THR A 58 -10.38 -13.39 -7.72
C THR A 58 -9.73 -13.74 -6.39
N PHE A 59 -10.47 -13.61 -5.31
CA PHE A 59 -10.04 -14.09 -3.99
C PHE A 59 -11.16 -14.91 -3.35
N GLY A 60 -10.76 -15.98 -2.69
CA GLY A 60 -11.66 -16.79 -1.88
C GLY A 60 -11.77 -16.23 -0.46
N ILE A 61 -12.98 -16.07 0.06
CA ILE A 61 -13.15 -15.72 1.47
C ILE A 61 -12.94 -16.99 2.29
N HIS A 62 -11.87 -17.00 3.08
CA HIS A 62 -11.59 -18.10 4.01
C HIS A 62 -12.77 -18.29 4.97
N GLY A 63 -13.34 -19.51 4.99
CA GLY A 63 -14.46 -19.87 5.86
C GLY A 63 -15.85 -19.87 5.20
N ARG A 64 -15.96 -19.59 3.91
CA ARG A 64 -17.16 -19.86 3.11
C ARG A 64 -16.89 -20.93 2.08
N ASP A 65 -17.51 -22.10 2.29
CA ASP A 65 -17.42 -23.25 1.39
C ASP A 65 -18.43 -23.17 0.20
N ASP A 66 -18.99 -21.99 -0.03
CA ASP A 66 -20.01 -21.78 -1.07
C ASP A 66 -19.44 -21.64 -2.49
N GLY A 67 -18.12 -21.77 -2.65
CA GLY A 67 -17.45 -21.76 -3.96
C GLY A 67 -17.58 -20.45 -4.74
N HIS A 68 -18.09 -19.38 -4.12
CA HIS A 68 -18.19 -18.09 -4.78
C HIS A 68 -16.85 -17.36 -4.73
N GLU A 69 -16.17 -17.35 -5.87
CA GLU A 69 -15.02 -16.46 -6.10
C GLU A 69 -15.52 -15.02 -6.20
N GLN A 70 -14.99 -14.15 -5.36
CA GLN A 70 -15.24 -12.72 -5.47
C GLN A 70 -14.11 -12.07 -6.27
N ILE A 71 -14.48 -11.15 -7.17
CA ILE A 71 -13.51 -10.32 -7.86
C ILE A 71 -12.77 -9.44 -6.85
N PHE A 72 -11.50 -9.18 -7.12
CA PHE A 72 -10.75 -8.23 -6.31
C PHE A 72 -11.42 -6.85 -6.37
N PRO A 73 -11.74 -6.22 -5.23
CA PRO A 73 -12.38 -4.91 -5.23
C PRO A 73 -11.47 -3.89 -5.92
N PHE A 74 -11.98 -3.24 -6.93
CA PHE A 74 -11.25 -2.26 -7.71
C PHE A 74 -12.11 -1.02 -7.92
N ASP A 75 -11.58 0.14 -7.60
CA ASP A 75 -12.22 1.42 -7.85
C ASP A 75 -11.46 2.15 -8.98
N ILE A 76 -12.20 2.60 -9.99
CA ILE A 76 -11.62 3.40 -11.10
C ILE A 76 -11.29 4.84 -10.70
N VAL A 77 -11.77 5.30 -9.55
CA VAL A 77 -11.39 6.61 -9.01
C VAL A 77 -10.01 6.50 -8.38
N PRO A 78 -8.97 7.07 -9.00
CA PRO A 78 -7.62 6.93 -8.46
C PRO A 78 -7.44 7.78 -7.21
N ARG A 79 -6.70 7.25 -6.25
CA ARG A 79 -6.17 8.05 -5.15
C ARG A 79 -5.09 8.98 -5.68
N VAL A 80 -5.21 10.27 -5.39
CA VAL A 80 -4.23 11.27 -5.81
C VAL A 80 -3.23 11.53 -4.69
N VAL A 81 -1.98 11.17 -4.92
CA VAL A 81 -0.86 11.50 -4.03
C VAL A 81 -0.11 12.67 -4.65
N VAL A 82 -0.13 13.84 -4.01
CA VAL A 82 0.59 15.01 -4.50
C VAL A 82 2.10 14.87 -4.25
N ALA A 83 2.92 15.57 -5.06
CA ALA A 83 4.38 15.43 -5.02
C ALA A 83 4.96 15.69 -3.61
N SER A 84 4.46 16.70 -2.89
CA SER A 84 4.92 17.00 -1.52
C SER A 84 4.66 15.86 -0.53
N ASP A 85 3.53 15.17 -0.68
CA ASP A 85 3.21 14.02 0.16
C ASP A 85 4.05 12.81 -0.23
N TRP A 86 4.28 12.63 -1.54
CA TRP A 86 5.14 11.57 -2.05
C TRP A 86 6.58 11.72 -1.55
N ASP A 87 7.16 12.91 -1.61
CA ASP A 87 8.52 13.18 -1.11
C ASP A 87 8.67 12.80 0.37
N ARG A 88 7.65 13.09 1.17
CA ARG A 88 7.61 12.72 2.59
C ARG A 88 7.50 11.21 2.77
N ILE A 89 6.61 10.56 2.02
CA ILE A 89 6.41 9.10 2.04
C ILE A 89 7.71 8.41 1.64
N GLU A 90 8.27 8.78 0.49
CA GLU A 90 9.51 8.20 -0.06
C GLU A 90 10.66 8.31 0.95
N SER A 91 10.90 9.48 1.51
CA SER A 91 11.92 9.70 2.52
C SER A 91 11.73 8.78 3.74
N GLY A 92 10.49 8.67 4.23
CA GLY A 92 10.15 7.78 5.34
C GLY A 92 10.34 6.31 5.01
N LEU A 93 9.99 5.88 3.81
CA LEU A 93 10.16 4.50 3.35
C LEU A 93 11.64 4.14 3.19
N GLN A 94 12.44 5.03 2.60
CA GLN A 94 13.88 4.84 2.47
C GLN A 94 14.56 4.69 3.84
N GLN A 95 14.16 5.50 4.81
CA GLN A 95 14.69 5.41 6.18
C GLN A 95 14.33 4.07 6.83
N ARG A 96 13.09 3.60 6.71
CA ARG A 96 12.63 2.32 7.26
C ARG A 96 13.32 1.15 6.60
N MET A 97 13.45 1.15 5.28
CA MET A 97 14.14 0.09 4.54
C MET A 97 15.60 -0.02 4.94
N ARG A 98 16.28 1.12 5.11
CA ARG A 98 17.65 1.14 5.62
C ARG A 98 17.73 0.56 7.03
N ALA A 99 16.85 0.97 7.92
CA ALA A 99 16.82 0.46 9.30
C ALA A 99 16.57 -1.05 9.36
N LEU A 100 15.62 -1.57 8.56
CA LEU A 100 15.34 -3.00 8.48
C LEU A 100 16.51 -3.81 7.92
N ASN A 101 17.19 -3.32 6.89
CA ASN A 101 18.37 -3.99 6.37
C ASN A 101 19.52 -4.03 7.40
N LEU A 102 19.76 -2.92 8.11
CA LEU A 102 20.76 -2.89 9.19
C LEU A 102 20.38 -3.81 10.36
N PHE A 103 19.10 -3.90 10.69
CA PHE A 103 18.61 -4.80 11.72
C PHE A 103 18.85 -6.26 11.35
N ILE A 104 18.50 -6.66 10.13
CA ILE A 104 18.73 -8.04 9.66
C ILE A 104 20.23 -8.34 9.62
N ASP A 105 21.01 -7.40 9.14
CA ASP A 105 22.48 -7.56 9.09
C ASP A 105 23.07 -7.77 10.49
N ASP A 106 22.67 -6.96 11.46
CA ASP A 106 23.11 -7.13 12.85
C ASP A 106 22.68 -8.46 13.46
N VAL A 107 21.43 -8.89 13.21
CA VAL A 107 20.91 -10.18 13.71
C VAL A 107 21.73 -11.36 13.20
N TYR A 108 22.15 -11.33 11.93
CA TYR A 108 22.91 -12.43 11.32
C TYR A 108 24.44 -12.32 11.47
N HIS A 109 24.95 -11.21 12.05
CA HIS A 109 26.38 -10.99 12.28
C HIS A 109 26.70 -10.70 13.75
N ASP A 110 26.78 -9.41 14.09
CA ASP A 110 27.29 -8.97 15.40
C ASP A 110 26.31 -9.16 16.56
N GLN A 111 25.01 -9.17 16.27
CA GLN A 111 23.91 -9.31 17.23
C GLN A 111 23.95 -8.24 18.35
N LYS A 112 24.37 -7.03 18.02
CA LYS A 112 24.49 -5.92 18.98
C LYS A 112 23.14 -5.58 19.62
N ILE A 113 22.07 -5.59 18.81
CA ILE A 113 20.72 -5.29 19.28
C ILE A 113 20.22 -6.28 20.34
N LEU A 114 20.64 -7.55 20.22
CA LEU A 114 20.31 -8.61 21.18
C LEU A 114 21.25 -8.54 22.41
N LYS A 115 22.57 -8.41 22.20
CA LYS A 115 23.56 -8.33 23.26
C LYS A 115 23.37 -7.14 24.19
N ASN A 116 22.87 -6.02 23.64
CA ASN A 116 22.54 -4.83 24.40
C ASN A 116 21.15 -4.84 25.04
N GLY A 117 20.39 -5.94 24.88
CA GLY A 117 19.06 -6.10 25.48
C GLY A 117 18.00 -5.17 24.92
N VAL A 118 18.21 -4.60 23.72
CA VAL A 118 17.22 -3.73 23.07
C VAL A 118 16.00 -4.54 22.63
N ILE A 119 16.25 -5.76 22.16
CA ILE A 119 15.20 -6.73 21.80
C ILE A 119 15.51 -8.04 22.54
N PRO A 120 14.51 -8.68 23.16
CA PRO A 120 14.69 -10.03 23.73
C PRO A 120 15.09 -11.04 22.65
N SER A 121 16.11 -11.83 22.93
CA SER A 121 16.64 -12.81 21.97
C SER A 121 15.60 -13.86 21.56
N GLU A 122 14.71 -14.19 22.47
CA GLU A 122 13.61 -15.15 22.25
C GLU A 122 12.71 -14.74 21.10
N LEU A 123 12.47 -13.42 20.91
CA LEU A 123 11.64 -12.92 19.81
C LEU A 123 12.28 -13.23 18.43
N ILE A 124 13.59 -13.25 18.36
CA ILE A 124 14.31 -13.57 17.12
C ILE A 124 14.36 -15.08 16.92
N TYR A 125 14.86 -15.82 17.91
CA TYR A 125 15.14 -17.25 17.74
C TYR A 125 13.89 -18.14 17.70
N SER A 126 12.77 -17.68 18.28
CA SER A 126 11.49 -18.37 18.16
C SER A 126 10.72 -17.98 16.88
N GLY A 127 11.14 -16.93 16.20
CA GLY A 127 10.51 -16.45 14.98
C GLY A 127 10.72 -17.40 13.81
N LYS A 128 9.65 -17.79 13.12
CA LYS A 128 9.72 -18.67 11.93
C LYS A 128 10.55 -18.10 10.78
N GLY A 129 10.78 -16.78 10.78
CA GLY A 129 11.59 -16.09 9.77
C GLY A 129 13.09 -16.14 10.06
N PHE A 130 13.52 -16.55 11.26
CA PHE A 130 14.93 -16.69 11.58
C PHE A 130 15.49 -18.01 11.03
N LEU A 131 16.53 -17.91 10.22
CA LEU A 131 17.16 -19.06 9.57
C LEU A 131 18.60 -19.21 10.06
N GLN A 132 18.84 -20.13 11.00
CA GLN A 132 20.15 -20.39 11.55
C GLN A 132 21.27 -20.60 10.50
N PRO A 133 21.04 -21.26 9.34
CA PRO A 133 22.06 -21.41 8.30
C PRO A 133 22.50 -20.08 7.65
N CYS A 134 21.76 -18.99 7.86
CA CYS A 134 22.11 -17.67 7.33
C CYS A 134 23.06 -16.87 8.23
N MET A 135 23.45 -17.41 9.38
CA MET A 135 24.42 -16.78 10.28
C MET A 135 25.76 -16.55 9.58
N GLY A 136 26.24 -15.30 9.60
CA GLY A 136 27.47 -14.89 8.94
C GLY A 136 27.40 -14.81 7.40
N LEU A 137 26.21 -14.95 6.81
CA LEU A 137 26.03 -14.82 5.37
C LEU A 137 26.19 -13.35 4.94
N ASN A 138 27.00 -13.12 3.93
CA ASN A 138 27.16 -11.80 3.32
C ASN A 138 26.26 -11.69 2.07
N PRO A 139 25.14 -10.98 2.13
CA PRO A 139 24.26 -10.85 0.98
C PRO A 139 24.90 -9.99 -0.11
N PRO A 140 24.49 -10.15 -1.39
CA PRO A 140 25.01 -9.34 -2.47
C PRO A 140 24.85 -7.84 -2.17
N ARG A 141 25.94 -7.08 -2.33
CA ARG A 141 26.01 -5.64 -2.05
C ARG A 141 25.66 -5.23 -0.61
N GLY A 142 25.67 -6.17 0.35
CA GLY A 142 25.26 -5.90 1.73
C GLY A 142 23.76 -5.64 1.91
N ILE A 143 22.92 -6.07 0.96
CA ILE A 143 21.47 -5.80 0.98
C ILE A 143 20.72 -7.11 1.21
N TRP A 144 19.98 -7.19 2.31
CA TRP A 144 19.15 -8.33 2.67
C TRP A 144 17.80 -8.34 1.95
N CYS A 145 17.15 -7.17 1.90
CA CYS A 145 15.88 -6.99 1.20
C CYS A 145 16.07 -6.17 -0.06
N HIS A 146 16.06 -6.82 -1.22
CA HIS A 146 16.20 -6.16 -2.52
C HIS A 146 14.89 -5.59 -3.05
N VAL A 147 13.76 -6.18 -2.67
CA VAL A 147 12.42 -5.73 -3.00
C VAL A 147 11.54 -5.86 -1.76
N ALA A 148 10.78 -4.84 -1.44
CA ALA A 148 9.83 -4.85 -0.34
C ALA A 148 8.50 -4.27 -0.81
N GLY A 149 7.40 -4.98 -0.51
CA GLY A 149 6.05 -4.42 -0.56
C GLY A 149 5.79 -3.66 0.73
N ILE A 150 5.20 -2.48 0.62
CA ILE A 150 4.87 -1.63 1.78
C ILE A 150 3.44 -1.17 1.60
N ASP A 151 2.58 -1.55 2.55
CA ASP A 151 1.16 -1.23 2.61
C ASP A 151 0.89 -0.03 3.52
#